data_c3499bc28adbd09ba542709844599c50
#
_entry.id   c3499bc28adbd09ba542709844599c50
#
_cell.length_a   1.000
_cell.length_b   1.000
_cell.length_c   1.000
_cell.angle_alpha   90.00
_cell.angle_beta   90.00
_cell.angle_gamma   90.00
#
_symmetry.space_group_name_H-M   'P 1'
#
loop_
_entity.id
_entity.type
_entity.pdbx_description
1 polymer ?
#
loop_
_entity_poly.entity_id
_entity_poly.type
_entity_poly.pdbx_seq_one_letter_code
_entity_poly.pdbx_strand_id
1 'polypeptide(L)'
;MSILSKLRQTRQQVLTQISLIEEMRRGSVIRQFLKIRLRGQSQSTLVGPYALLTLKKKGRTVSRRLRDLDEIRHLEQQVENYHTFQRLCRQLVEIGEAICEKKGKEGKR
;
A
#
# COMPACT_ATOMS: atom_id res chain seq x y z
N MET A 1 -5.44 -34.09 0.36
CA MET A 1 -4.25 -33.22 0.27
C MET A 1 -3.65 -32.99 1.65
N SER A 2 -2.35 -33.05 1.76
CA SER A 2 -1.67 -32.73 3.01
C SER A 2 -1.73 -31.22 3.30
N ILE A 3 -1.54 -30.88 4.57
CA ILE A 3 -1.45 -29.46 4.99
C ILE A 3 -0.28 -28.78 4.28
N LEU A 4 0.85 -29.48 4.16
CA LEU A 4 2.03 -28.96 3.49
C LEU A 4 1.76 -28.65 2.00
N SER A 5 1.01 -29.52 1.33
CA SER A 5 0.62 -29.31 -0.07
C SER A 5 -0.27 -28.06 -0.20
N LYS A 6 -1.21 -27.88 0.71
CA LYS A 6 -2.10 -26.71 0.73
C LYS A 6 -1.31 -25.42 0.98
N LEU A 7 -0.33 -25.46 1.89
CA LEU A 7 0.51 -24.30 2.19
C LEU A 7 1.31 -23.90 0.96
N ARG A 8 1.86 -24.88 0.25
CA ARG A 8 2.61 -24.60 -0.99
C ARG A 8 1.74 -24.02 -2.08
N GLN A 9 0.49 -24.49 -2.17
CA GLN A 9 -0.47 -23.97 -3.12
C GLN A 9 -0.84 -22.51 -2.80
N THR A 10 -1.12 -22.22 -1.54
CA THR A 10 -1.42 -20.87 -1.09
C THR A 10 -0.23 -19.93 -1.33
N ARG A 11 0.99 -20.44 -1.06
CA ARG A 11 2.23 -19.70 -1.34
C ARG A 11 2.30 -19.31 -2.82
N GLN A 12 2.00 -20.25 -3.70
CA GLN A 12 2.06 -19.98 -5.15
C GLN A 12 1.03 -18.93 -5.55
N GLN A 13 -0.16 -18.96 -4.96
CA GLN A 13 -1.19 -17.95 -5.22
C GLN A 13 -0.73 -16.56 -4.80
N VAL A 14 -0.11 -16.46 -3.63
CA VAL A 14 0.42 -15.17 -3.13
C VAL A 14 1.53 -14.66 -4.06
N LEU A 15 2.45 -15.52 -4.47
CA LEU A 15 3.52 -15.16 -5.39
C LEU A 15 2.97 -14.67 -6.73
N THR A 16 1.92 -15.31 -7.23
CA THR A 16 1.27 -14.89 -8.47
C THR A 16 0.68 -13.48 -8.33
N GLN A 17 0.01 -13.21 -7.21
CA GLN A 17 -0.55 -11.89 -6.93
C GLN A 17 0.56 -10.83 -6.84
N ILE A 18 1.67 -11.14 -6.18
CA ILE A 18 2.82 -10.24 -6.10
C ILE A 18 3.36 -9.94 -7.51
N SER A 19 3.47 -10.96 -8.35
CA SER A 19 4.02 -10.80 -9.70
C SER A 19 3.18 -9.90 -10.60
N LEU A 20 1.90 -9.71 -10.29
CA LEU A 20 1.01 -8.86 -11.06
C LEU A 20 1.15 -7.37 -10.70
N ILE A 21 1.78 -7.07 -9.59
CA ILE A 21 1.97 -5.68 -9.17
C ILE A 21 3.24 -5.13 -9.83
N GLU A 22 3.06 -4.23 -10.76
CA GLU A 22 4.16 -3.60 -11.49
C GLU A 22 4.48 -2.23 -10.92
N GLU A 23 3.48 -1.37 -10.89
CA GLU A 23 3.64 -0.01 -10.41
C GLU A 23 3.30 0.06 -8.93
N MET A 24 4.25 0.50 -8.13
CA MET A 24 4.01 0.76 -6.71
C MET A 24 4.90 1.90 -6.25
N ARG A 25 4.41 2.63 -5.25
CA ARG A 25 5.10 3.80 -4.74
C ARG A 25 4.97 3.85 -3.24
N ARG A 26 6.08 4.05 -2.57
CA ARG A 26 6.08 4.32 -1.13
C ARG A 26 5.59 5.72 -0.88
N GLY A 27 4.92 5.92 0.24
CA GLY A 27 4.42 7.21 0.65
C GLY A 27 2.94 7.16 0.95
N SER A 28 2.35 8.33 1.07
CA SER A 28 0.91 8.46 1.26
C SER A 28 0.39 9.64 0.46
N VAL A 29 -0.85 9.51 -0.01
CA VAL A 29 -1.55 10.60 -0.69
C VAL A 29 -2.70 11.01 0.22
N ILE A 30 -2.69 12.27 0.62
CA ILE A 30 -3.71 12.84 1.51
C ILE A 30 -4.47 13.90 0.72
N ARG A 31 -5.79 13.74 0.63
CA ARG A 31 -6.66 14.76 0.01
C ARG A 31 -7.07 15.75 1.09
N GLN A 32 -6.98 17.03 0.74
CA GLN A 32 -7.31 18.12 1.66
C GLN A 32 -8.23 19.13 1.00
N PHE A 33 -9.13 19.67 1.80
CA PHE A 33 -9.91 20.83 1.43
C PHE A 33 -9.45 22.00 2.31
N LEU A 34 -9.28 23.16 1.69
CA LEU A 34 -8.92 24.37 2.42
C LEU A 34 -10.13 25.26 2.56
N LYS A 35 -10.34 25.75 3.77
CA LYS A 35 -11.35 26.78 4.00
C LYS A 35 -10.72 28.13 3.72
N ILE A 36 -11.25 28.83 2.72
CA ILE A 36 -10.77 30.16 2.36
C ILE A 36 -11.90 31.14 2.61
N ARG A 37 -11.56 32.21 3.31
CA ARG A 37 -12.47 33.34 3.50
C ARG A 37 -12.00 34.47 2.61
N LEU A 38 -12.78 34.74 1.58
CA LEU A 38 -12.48 35.86 0.69
C LEU A 38 -12.88 37.18 1.34
N ARG A 39 -12.16 38.23 1.02
CA ARG A 39 -12.35 39.57 1.57
C ARG A 39 -13.78 40.06 1.27
N GLY A 40 -14.52 40.43 2.32
CA GLY A 40 -15.89 40.90 2.19
C GLY A 40 -16.94 39.80 2.29
N GLN A 41 -16.55 38.53 2.43
CA GLN A 41 -17.48 37.42 2.63
C GLN A 41 -17.58 37.03 4.09
N SER A 42 -18.81 36.80 4.55
CA SER A 42 -19.07 36.34 5.92
C SER A 42 -18.86 34.84 6.09
N GLN A 43 -18.88 34.06 5.01
CA GLN A 43 -18.76 32.61 5.05
C GLN A 43 -17.48 32.15 4.37
N SER A 44 -16.92 31.05 4.92
CA SER A 44 -15.75 30.40 4.32
C SER A 44 -16.18 29.55 3.12
N THR A 45 -15.34 29.51 2.11
CA THR A 45 -15.54 28.64 0.96
C THR A 45 -14.54 27.48 1.03
N LEU A 46 -15.00 26.27 0.75
CA LEU A 46 -14.13 25.11 0.63
C LEU A 46 -13.51 25.08 -0.76
N VAL A 47 -12.20 25.05 -0.81
CA VAL A 47 -11.43 24.96 -2.06
C VAL A 47 -10.65 23.67 -2.08
N GLY A 48 -10.69 22.99 -3.20
CA GLY A 48 -10.02 21.72 -3.39
C GLY A 48 -10.90 20.72 -4.12
N PRO A 49 -10.58 19.42 -4.10
CA PRO A 49 -9.53 18.86 -3.25
C PRO A 49 -8.11 19.16 -3.75
N TYR A 50 -7.23 19.43 -2.81
CA TYR A 50 -5.80 19.37 -3.03
C TYR A 50 -5.30 18.04 -2.49
N ALA A 51 -4.25 17.49 -3.09
CA ALA A 51 -3.64 16.30 -2.57
C ALA A 51 -2.17 16.55 -2.29
N LEU A 52 -1.67 15.90 -1.24
CA LEU A 52 -0.27 15.90 -0.89
C LEU A 52 0.27 14.50 -1.00
N LEU A 53 1.29 14.32 -1.82
CA LEU A 53 2.08 13.10 -1.82
C LEU A 53 3.21 13.31 -0.82
N THR A 54 3.23 12.51 0.24
CA THR A 54 4.23 12.58 1.30
C THR A 54 5.04 11.29 1.30
N LEU A 55 6.36 11.43 1.30
CA LEU A 55 7.25 10.27 1.34
C LEU A 55 8.52 10.62 2.11
N LYS A 56 9.23 9.59 2.58
CA LYS A 56 10.52 9.78 3.25
C LYS A 56 11.65 9.54 2.26
N LYS A 57 12.54 10.51 2.15
CA LYS A 57 13.77 10.41 1.37
C LYS A 57 14.96 10.71 2.28
N LYS A 58 15.88 9.76 2.42
CA LYS A 58 17.11 9.93 3.22
C LYS A 58 16.81 10.44 4.64
N GLY A 59 15.78 9.87 5.27
CA GLY A 59 15.38 10.24 6.62
C GLY A 59 14.58 11.53 6.75
N ARG A 60 14.29 12.21 5.66
CA ARG A 60 13.51 13.44 5.66
C ARG A 60 12.16 13.23 5.01
N THR A 61 11.13 13.86 5.56
CA THR A 61 9.79 13.86 4.98
C THR A 61 9.73 14.92 3.88
N VAL A 62 9.36 14.47 2.67
CA VAL A 62 9.20 15.34 1.51
C VAL A 62 7.73 15.29 1.09
N SER A 63 7.14 16.46 0.85
CA SER A 63 5.76 16.56 0.40
C SER A 63 5.67 17.31 -0.91
N ARG A 64 4.82 16.83 -1.81
CA ARG A 64 4.55 17.49 -3.08
C ARG A 64 3.06 17.68 -3.24
N ARG A 65 2.64 18.91 -3.54
CA ARG A 65 1.23 19.20 -3.78
C ARG A 65 0.83 18.78 -5.18
N LEU A 66 -0.33 18.14 -5.27
CA LEU A 66 -0.90 17.66 -6.52
C LEU A 66 -2.22 18.39 -6.76
N ARG A 67 -2.46 18.79 -8.01
CA ARG A 67 -3.70 19.49 -8.39
C ARG A 67 -4.48 18.76 -9.47
N ASP A 68 -3.79 18.02 -10.34
CA ASP A 68 -4.43 17.27 -11.41
C ASP A 68 -5.10 16.03 -10.84
N LEU A 69 -6.41 15.91 -11.04
CA LEU A 69 -7.19 14.80 -10.51
C LEU A 69 -6.73 13.45 -11.05
N ASP A 70 -6.36 13.39 -12.34
CA ASP A 70 -5.86 12.16 -12.93
C ASP A 70 -4.53 11.74 -12.31
N GLU A 71 -3.63 12.69 -12.08
CA GLU A 71 -2.36 12.41 -11.41
C GLU A 71 -2.59 11.94 -9.98
N ILE A 72 -3.53 12.57 -9.25
CA ILE A 72 -3.89 12.17 -7.89
C ILE A 72 -4.36 10.71 -7.88
N ARG A 73 -5.26 10.34 -8.79
CA ARG A 73 -5.79 8.97 -8.88
C ARG A 73 -4.70 7.96 -9.19
N HIS A 74 -3.80 8.28 -10.10
CA HIS A 74 -2.67 7.41 -10.44
C HIS A 74 -1.76 7.19 -9.23
N LEU A 75 -1.42 8.26 -8.53
CA LEU A 75 -0.54 8.16 -7.36
C LEU A 75 -1.22 7.40 -6.21
N GLU A 76 -2.52 7.64 -6.01
CA GLU A 76 -3.29 6.88 -5.02
C GLU A 76 -3.26 5.38 -5.33
N GLN A 77 -3.42 5.02 -6.61
CA GLN A 77 -3.36 3.62 -7.02
C GLN A 77 -1.98 3.01 -6.81
N GLN A 78 -0.93 3.75 -7.14
CA GLN A 78 0.44 3.29 -6.95
C GLN A 78 0.78 3.08 -5.48
N VAL A 79 0.32 3.96 -4.61
CA VAL A 79 0.51 3.83 -3.16
C VAL A 79 -0.31 2.64 -2.63
N GLU A 80 -1.54 2.48 -3.09
CA GLU A 80 -2.38 1.34 -2.71
C GLU A 80 -1.74 0.01 -3.15
N ASN A 81 -1.15 -0.01 -4.34
CA ASN A 81 -0.42 -1.19 -4.83
C ASN A 81 0.74 -1.54 -3.91
N TYR A 82 1.45 -0.54 -3.40
CA TYR A 82 2.53 -0.76 -2.45
C TYR A 82 2.00 -1.37 -1.14
N HIS A 83 0.88 -0.87 -0.62
CA HIS A 83 0.27 -1.42 0.60
C HIS A 83 -0.19 -2.87 0.38
N THR A 84 -0.76 -3.16 -0.79
CA THR A 84 -1.14 -4.52 -1.17
C THR A 84 0.08 -5.44 -1.22
N PHE A 85 1.17 -4.97 -1.81
CA PHE A 85 2.44 -5.69 -1.87
C PHE A 85 2.95 -6.01 -0.46
N GLN A 86 2.93 -5.03 0.44
CA GLN A 86 3.36 -5.25 1.83
C GLN A 86 2.51 -6.30 2.53
N ARG A 87 1.20 -6.26 2.34
CA ARG A 87 0.29 -7.25 2.91
C ARG A 87 0.58 -8.65 2.37
N LEU A 88 0.79 -8.77 1.07
CA LEU A 88 1.13 -10.05 0.44
C LEU A 88 2.47 -10.59 0.93
N CYS A 89 3.44 -9.71 1.14
CA CYS A 89 4.74 -10.12 1.70
C CYS A 89 4.59 -10.66 3.12
N ARG A 90 3.76 -10.02 3.94
CA ARG A 90 3.48 -10.52 5.29
C ARG A 90 2.82 -11.91 5.25
N GLN A 91 1.85 -12.10 4.34
CA GLN A 91 1.22 -13.40 4.14
C GLN A 91 2.24 -14.46 3.73
N LEU A 92 3.17 -14.09 2.84
CA LEU A 92 4.22 -15.00 2.39
C LEU A 92 5.12 -15.45 3.53
N VAL A 93 5.48 -14.53 4.43
CA VAL A 93 6.26 -14.84 5.62
C VAL A 93 5.50 -15.80 6.54
N GLU A 94 4.22 -15.51 6.80
CA GLU A 94 3.38 -16.36 7.63
C GLU A 94 3.27 -17.80 7.07
N ILE A 95 3.09 -17.89 5.74
CA ILE A 95 3.04 -19.20 5.07
C ILE A 95 4.39 -19.91 5.20
N GLY A 96 5.49 -19.17 5.01
CA GLY A 96 6.84 -19.71 5.14
C GLY A 96 7.11 -20.25 6.55
N GLU A 97 6.69 -19.51 7.57
CA GLU A 97 6.81 -19.96 8.95
C GLU A 97 5.98 -21.21 9.22
N ALA A 98 4.75 -21.24 8.69
CA ALA A 98 3.88 -22.44 8.82
C ALA A 98 4.51 -23.65 8.13
N ILE A 99 5.15 -23.45 6.99
CA ILE A 99 5.87 -24.53 6.30
C ILE A 99 7.04 -25.03 7.16
N CYS A 100 7.79 -24.11 7.74
CA CYS A 100 8.91 -24.45 8.63
C CYS A 100 8.44 -25.31 9.80
N GLU A 101 7.35 -24.93 10.46
CA GLU A 101 6.81 -25.69 11.58
C GLU A 101 6.32 -27.07 11.15
N LYS A 102 5.63 -27.14 10.01
CA LYS A 102 5.11 -28.42 9.52
C LYS A 102 6.25 -29.37 9.16
N LYS A 103 7.29 -28.88 8.50
CA LYS A 103 8.47 -29.70 8.17
C LYS A 103 9.23 -30.09 9.42
N GLY A 104 9.34 -29.20 10.40
CA GLY A 104 9.98 -29.50 11.66
C GLY A 104 9.30 -30.63 12.41
N LYS A 105 7.97 -30.64 12.43
CA LYS A 105 7.18 -31.72 13.05
C LYS A 105 7.36 -33.05 12.30
N GLU A 106 7.38 -33.01 10.98
CA GLU A 106 7.58 -34.20 10.15
C GLU A 106 9.01 -34.77 10.29
N GLY A 107 10.00 -33.89 10.51
CA GLY A 107 11.38 -34.27 10.70
C GLY A 107 11.73 -34.78 12.08
N LYS A 108 10.90 -34.53 13.09
CA LYS A 108 11.10 -34.99 14.45
C LYS A 108 10.44 -36.35 14.68
N ARG A 109 11.21 -37.37 14.68
CA ARG A 109 10.78 -38.73 15.02
C ARG A 109 11.69 -39.29 16.10
#